data_39d8ce07b29e4471eb2cd1b36f7909f5
#
_entry.id   39d8ce07b29e4471eb2cd1b36f7909f5
#
_cell.length_a   1.000
_cell.length_b   1.000
_cell.length_c   1.000
_cell.angle_alpha   90.00
_cell.angle_beta   90.00
_cell.angle_gamma   90.00
#
_symmetry.space_group_name_H-M   'P 1'
#
loop_
_entity.id
_entity.type
_entity.pdbx_description
1 polymer ?
#
loop_
_entity_poly.entity_id
_entity_poly.type
_entity_poly.pdbx_seq_one_letter_code
_entity_poly.pdbx_strand_id
1 'polypeptide(L)'
;MELKKQVDVCVVGAGHAGCEAALACARLGLKTVIFTVSVDSIALMPCNPNVGGSSKGHLVRELDALGGEMGKNIDKTFIQSKMLNVSKGPAVHSLRAQADKAEYSRAMRIVLENQENLLIKQAEVCELLWEETEDHKKKITGLKTFTGAIYECKAVVLCTGTYLRARCLCGESITYTGPNGLQAANHLTDSLKAMGIEMRRFKTGTPARMDKRSLDFSKMEEQLGDERIVPFSFSTDPESVQKEQASCWLTYTNENTHEIIRNNLDRSPIYAGIIEGTGPRYCPSIEDKVVKFAEKERHQVFIEPEGLHTNEMYVGGMSSSLPEDVQLAMYRTVPGLEHCEIVRNAYAIEYDCINAKQLNPSLEFKNINGLFSGGQFNGSSGYEEAASQGLIAGINAAMSVLHRDPLILDRSESYIGVLIDDLVTKDNREPYRMMTSRAEYRLLLRQDNADLRLRKKGYEIGLISQQEYDALVEKEELIDREIQRLKNTSVGANKEIQHFLEESGSSILKTAATLAELICRPELGYAALAPIDKERHPLPSAVVEQVEIEIKYEGYII
;
A
#
# COMPACT_ATOMS: atom_id res chain seq x y z
N MET A 1 22.19 32.90 18.09
CA MET A 1 20.83 32.77 18.63
C MET A 1 20.27 31.43 18.14
N GLU A 2 19.92 30.51 19.04
CA GLU A 2 19.43 29.20 18.67
C GLU A 2 17.91 29.29 18.35
N LEU A 3 17.48 28.81 17.18
CA LEU A 3 16.07 28.79 16.85
C LEU A 3 15.40 27.62 17.57
N LYS A 4 14.48 27.93 18.48
CA LYS A 4 13.66 26.93 19.19
C LYS A 4 12.19 27.10 18.87
N LYS A 5 11.51 26.00 18.58
CA LYS A 5 10.05 25.92 18.38
C LYS A 5 9.48 24.82 19.25
N GLN A 6 8.23 24.97 19.64
CA GLN A 6 7.50 24.00 20.45
C GLN A 6 6.27 23.52 19.70
N VAL A 7 6.14 22.20 19.57
CA VAL A 7 5.01 21.52 18.94
C VAL A 7 4.65 20.27 19.76
N ASP A 8 3.56 19.60 19.40
CA ASP A 8 3.17 18.36 20.08
C ASP A 8 3.86 17.13 19.48
N VAL A 9 3.87 17.02 18.15
CA VAL A 9 4.42 15.87 17.43
C VAL A 9 5.26 16.32 16.24
N CYS A 10 6.41 15.68 16.07
CA CYS A 10 7.25 15.79 14.89
C CYS A 10 7.24 14.49 14.10
N VAL A 11 6.96 14.57 12.81
CA VAL A 11 7.01 13.43 11.88
C VAL A 11 8.20 13.61 10.95
N VAL A 12 9.08 12.63 10.89
CA VAL A 12 10.32 12.66 10.10
C VAL A 12 10.16 11.83 8.85
N GLY A 13 10.08 12.51 7.71
CA GLY A 13 9.82 11.94 6.41
C GLY A 13 8.39 12.16 5.93
N ALA A 14 8.24 12.52 4.65
CA ALA A 14 6.95 12.82 4.01
C ALA A 14 6.63 11.87 2.85
N GLY A 15 7.04 10.61 2.97
CA GLY A 15 6.56 9.53 2.11
C GLY A 15 5.17 9.06 2.56
N HIS A 16 4.76 7.89 2.08
CA HIS A 16 3.42 7.36 2.37
C HIS A 16 3.16 7.19 3.88
N ALA A 17 4.14 6.71 4.62
CA ALA A 17 4.01 6.55 6.07
C ALA A 17 3.92 7.92 6.79
N GLY A 18 4.81 8.84 6.47
CA GLY A 18 4.86 10.14 7.12
C GLY A 18 3.62 10.98 6.87
N CYS A 19 3.07 10.97 5.67
CA CYS A 19 1.83 11.66 5.34
C CYS A 19 0.66 11.18 6.19
N GLU A 20 0.48 9.87 6.31
CA GLU A 20 -0.58 9.29 7.13
C GLU A 20 -0.40 9.60 8.63
N ALA A 21 0.82 9.50 9.13
CA ALA A 21 1.13 9.81 10.53
C ALA A 21 0.84 11.28 10.86
N ALA A 22 1.29 12.19 10.01
CA ALA A 22 1.11 13.63 10.22
C ALA A 22 -0.36 14.04 10.16
N LEU A 23 -1.11 13.53 9.18
CA LEU A 23 -2.54 13.79 9.05
C LEU A 23 -3.32 13.26 10.26
N ALA A 24 -3.00 12.07 10.75
CA ALA A 24 -3.64 11.51 11.94
C ALA A 24 -3.44 12.40 13.16
N CYS A 25 -2.21 12.81 13.45
CA CYS A 25 -1.89 13.66 14.60
C CYS A 25 -2.58 15.03 14.49
N ALA A 26 -2.50 15.67 13.33
CA ALA A 26 -3.10 16.99 13.13
C ALA A 26 -4.63 16.96 13.20
N ARG A 27 -5.27 15.93 12.63
CA ARG A 27 -6.73 15.74 12.67
C ARG A 27 -7.24 15.43 14.07
N LEU A 28 -6.39 14.90 14.94
CA LEU A 28 -6.70 14.69 16.35
C LEU A 28 -6.43 15.94 17.21
N GLY A 29 -6.15 17.08 16.58
CA GLY A 29 -6.01 18.37 17.24
C GLY A 29 -4.62 18.70 17.76
N LEU A 30 -3.61 17.90 17.41
CA LEU A 30 -2.24 18.11 17.86
C LEU A 30 -1.44 18.97 16.89
N LYS A 31 -0.71 19.93 17.44
CA LYS A 31 0.21 20.75 16.67
C LYS A 31 1.36 19.89 16.14
N THR A 32 1.40 19.71 14.84
CA THR A 32 2.25 18.73 14.16
C THR A 32 3.13 19.41 13.10
N VAL A 33 4.40 18.99 13.02
CA VAL A 33 5.30 19.37 11.93
C VAL A 33 5.78 18.09 11.24
N ILE A 34 5.67 18.08 9.91
CA ILE A 34 6.24 17.03 9.07
C ILE A 34 7.50 17.55 8.38
N PHE A 35 8.60 16.81 8.50
CA PHE A 35 9.90 17.14 7.92
C PHE A 35 10.14 16.29 6.68
N THR A 36 10.68 16.91 5.64
CA THR A 36 11.10 16.21 4.42
C THR A 36 12.39 16.81 3.90
N VAL A 37 13.21 16.01 3.26
CA VAL A 37 14.43 16.50 2.57
C VAL A 37 14.08 17.31 1.31
N SER A 38 12.88 17.11 0.74
CA SER A 38 12.37 17.89 -0.38
C SER A 38 10.84 17.92 -0.36
N VAL A 39 10.26 19.12 -0.38
CA VAL A 39 8.80 19.29 -0.49
C VAL A 39 8.26 18.81 -1.84
N ASP A 40 9.11 18.71 -2.85
CA ASP A 40 8.75 18.22 -4.17
C ASP A 40 8.67 16.69 -4.26
N SER A 41 9.02 15.99 -3.17
CA SER A 41 9.00 14.53 -3.07
C SER A 41 7.94 13.98 -2.11
N ILE A 42 6.98 14.80 -1.69
CA ILE A 42 5.88 14.37 -0.82
C ILE A 42 5.08 13.26 -1.50
N ALA A 43 4.87 12.14 -0.79
CA ALA A 43 4.17 10.96 -1.30
C ALA A 43 4.70 10.48 -2.66
N LEU A 44 6.01 10.57 -2.86
CA LEU A 44 6.67 10.10 -4.08
C LEU A 44 6.48 8.59 -4.25
N MET A 45 6.25 8.18 -5.49
CA MET A 45 6.25 6.78 -5.92
C MET A 45 7.53 6.48 -6.71
N PRO A 46 8.66 6.22 -6.06
CA PRO A 46 9.95 6.10 -6.77
C PRO A 46 10.12 4.78 -7.51
N CYS A 47 9.23 3.83 -7.32
CA CYS A 47 9.20 2.55 -8.01
C CYS A 47 7.94 2.44 -8.88
N ASN A 48 7.05 1.48 -8.62
CA ASN A 48 5.86 1.28 -9.46
C ASN A 48 4.83 2.42 -9.31
N PRO A 49 4.04 2.71 -10.36
CA PRO A 49 3.01 3.74 -10.32
C PRO A 49 1.67 3.21 -9.79
N ASN A 50 1.65 2.24 -8.89
CA ASN A 50 0.43 1.55 -8.48
C ASN A 50 0.16 1.68 -6.99
N VAL A 51 -1.14 1.74 -6.65
CA VAL A 51 -1.67 1.54 -5.30
C VAL A 51 -2.56 0.31 -5.32
N GLY A 52 -2.39 -0.55 -4.32
CA GLY A 52 -3.13 -1.81 -4.23
C GLY A 52 -2.47 -2.95 -5.00
N GLY A 53 -3.29 -3.91 -5.36
CA GLY A 53 -2.86 -5.19 -5.90
C GLY A 53 -3.10 -6.32 -4.91
N SER A 54 -2.65 -7.53 -5.23
CA SER A 54 -2.86 -8.72 -4.38
C SER A 54 -2.40 -8.48 -2.94
N SER A 55 -3.30 -8.63 -1.99
CA SER A 55 -3.16 -8.33 -0.56
C SER A 55 -2.95 -6.85 -0.19
N LYS A 56 -2.50 -6.03 -1.10
CA LYS A 56 -2.26 -4.59 -0.89
C LYS A 56 -3.56 -3.80 -0.87
N GLY A 57 -4.51 -4.14 -1.72
CA GLY A 57 -5.84 -3.54 -1.71
C GLY A 57 -6.55 -3.70 -0.37
N HIS A 58 -6.33 -4.80 0.33
CA HIS A 58 -6.82 -5.04 1.69
C HIS A 58 -6.29 -3.99 2.67
N LEU A 59 -4.99 -3.70 2.62
CA LEU A 59 -4.37 -2.70 3.49
C LEU A 59 -4.92 -1.29 3.22
N VAL A 60 -5.06 -0.90 1.96
CA VAL A 60 -5.60 0.43 1.59
C VAL A 60 -7.03 0.60 2.07
N ARG A 61 -7.86 -0.42 1.90
CA ARG A 61 -9.24 -0.42 2.38
C ARG A 61 -9.33 -0.30 3.90
N GLU A 62 -8.46 -1.01 4.61
CA GLU A 62 -8.42 -0.95 6.08
C GLU A 62 -7.94 0.40 6.60
N LEU A 63 -6.88 0.97 6.01
CA LEU A 63 -6.44 2.29 6.41
C LEU A 63 -7.47 3.38 6.09
N ASP A 64 -8.20 3.25 4.99
CA ASP A 64 -9.31 4.15 4.66
C ASP A 64 -10.45 4.05 5.69
N ALA A 65 -10.82 2.84 6.06
CA ALA A 65 -11.83 2.61 7.09
C ALA A 65 -11.48 3.30 8.41
N LEU A 66 -10.21 3.32 8.79
CA LEU A 66 -9.71 3.98 9.99
C LEU A 66 -9.57 5.50 9.88
N GLY A 67 -9.68 6.07 8.69
CA GLY A 67 -9.55 7.50 8.44
C GLY A 67 -8.25 7.94 7.78
N GLY A 68 -7.49 7.01 7.18
CA GLY A 68 -6.32 7.33 6.36
C GLY A 68 -6.68 7.99 5.03
N GLU A 69 -5.68 8.52 4.33
CA GLU A 69 -5.85 9.35 3.13
C GLU A 69 -5.54 8.65 1.81
N MET A 70 -4.72 7.60 1.80
CA MET A 70 -4.23 6.96 0.57
C MET A 70 -5.37 6.53 -0.37
N GLY A 71 -6.46 5.95 0.16
CA GLY A 71 -7.61 5.53 -0.62
C GLY A 71 -8.32 6.70 -1.30
N LYS A 72 -8.52 7.80 -0.57
CA LYS A 72 -9.12 9.02 -1.12
C LYS A 72 -8.23 9.66 -2.18
N ASN A 73 -6.92 9.68 -1.93
CA ASN A 73 -5.96 10.31 -2.82
C ASN A 73 -5.80 9.54 -4.14
N ILE A 74 -5.79 8.20 -4.10
CA ILE A 74 -5.74 7.41 -5.33
C ILE A 74 -7.05 7.51 -6.13
N ASP A 75 -8.20 7.61 -5.47
CA ASP A 75 -9.48 7.80 -6.16
C ASP A 75 -9.54 9.10 -6.97
N LYS A 76 -8.78 10.12 -6.57
CA LYS A 76 -8.65 11.40 -7.30
C LYS A 76 -7.67 11.34 -8.48
N THR A 77 -6.70 10.45 -8.45
CA THR A 77 -5.48 10.55 -9.27
C THR A 77 -5.16 9.30 -10.09
N PHE A 78 -5.98 8.26 -9.99
CA PHE A 78 -5.77 7.04 -10.76
C PHE A 78 -6.02 7.26 -12.27
N ILE A 79 -5.35 6.49 -13.10
CA ILE A 79 -5.51 6.48 -14.56
C ILE A 79 -6.00 5.13 -15.10
N GLN A 80 -5.89 4.07 -14.31
CA GLN A 80 -6.47 2.76 -14.58
C GLN A 80 -6.82 2.08 -13.26
N SER A 81 -7.91 1.31 -13.25
CA SER A 81 -8.35 0.53 -12.09
C SER A 81 -8.77 -0.87 -12.50
N LYS A 82 -8.42 -1.86 -11.68
CA LYS A 82 -8.74 -3.26 -11.93
C LYS A 82 -8.93 -4.02 -10.63
N MET A 83 -9.97 -4.87 -10.59
CA MET A 83 -10.13 -5.86 -9.53
C MET A 83 -9.36 -7.12 -9.89
N LEU A 84 -8.41 -7.50 -9.04
CA LEU A 84 -7.60 -8.70 -9.23
C LEU A 84 -8.23 -9.92 -8.54
N ASN A 85 -7.88 -11.11 -9.03
CA ASN A 85 -8.27 -12.40 -8.45
C ASN A 85 -9.80 -12.67 -8.41
N VAL A 86 -10.57 -12.07 -9.30
CA VAL A 86 -12.05 -12.21 -9.33
C VAL A 86 -12.49 -13.67 -9.43
N SER A 87 -11.74 -14.51 -10.14
CA SER A 87 -12.03 -15.94 -10.30
C SER A 87 -11.73 -16.80 -9.05
N LYS A 88 -11.06 -16.25 -8.04
CA LYS A 88 -10.58 -16.99 -6.85
C LYS A 88 -11.44 -16.80 -5.60
N GLY A 89 -12.51 -16.01 -5.70
CA GLY A 89 -13.41 -15.73 -4.58
C GLY A 89 -13.06 -14.48 -3.77
N PRO A 90 -14.00 -14.02 -2.91
CA PRO A 90 -13.95 -12.70 -2.26
C PRO A 90 -12.81 -12.52 -1.26
N ALA A 91 -12.30 -13.60 -0.67
CA ALA A 91 -11.19 -13.53 0.29
C ALA A 91 -9.91 -12.93 -0.30
N VAL A 92 -9.71 -13.06 -1.60
CA VAL A 92 -8.50 -12.62 -2.31
C VAL A 92 -8.76 -11.57 -3.39
N HIS A 93 -10.02 -11.15 -3.58
CA HIS A 93 -10.33 -9.99 -4.44
C HIS A 93 -9.55 -8.79 -3.95
N SER A 94 -8.83 -8.13 -4.84
CA SER A 94 -7.98 -7.00 -4.49
C SER A 94 -8.03 -5.92 -5.56
N LEU A 95 -8.36 -4.71 -5.16
CA LEU A 95 -8.26 -3.54 -6.04
C LEU A 95 -6.80 -3.18 -6.31
N ARG A 96 -6.54 -2.83 -7.55
CA ARG A 96 -5.30 -2.21 -7.99
C ARG A 96 -5.62 -1.01 -8.85
N ALA A 97 -5.04 0.14 -8.49
CA ALA A 97 -5.16 1.36 -9.27
C ALA A 97 -3.78 1.85 -9.69
N GLN A 98 -3.65 2.17 -10.97
CA GLN A 98 -2.47 2.84 -11.47
C GLN A 98 -2.64 4.34 -11.28
N ALA A 99 -1.66 4.96 -10.64
CA ALA A 99 -1.65 6.38 -10.38
C ALA A 99 -1.03 7.17 -11.53
N ASP A 100 -1.50 8.39 -11.71
CA ASP A 100 -0.67 9.46 -12.25
C ASP A 100 0.26 9.91 -11.10
N LYS A 101 1.54 9.57 -11.17
CA LYS A 101 2.49 9.81 -10.06
C LYS A 101 2.60 11.27 -9.67
N ALA A 102 2.71 12.16 -10.65
CA ALA A 102 2.85 13.60 -10.40
C ALA A 102 1.59 14.15 -9.73
N GLU A 103 0.42 13.76 -10.22
CA GLU A 103 -0.86 14.18 -9.65
C GLU A 103 -1.11 13.59 -8.26
N TYR A 104 -0.71 12.34 -8.00
CA TYR A 104 -0.81 11.72 -6.69
C TYR A 104 0.00 12.49 -5.64
N SER A 105 1.26 12.80 -5.95
CA SER A 105 2.15 13.58 -5.09
C SER A 105 1.61 14.99 -4.86
N ARG A 106 1.20 15.66 -5.93
CA ARG A 106 0.61 17.01 -5.86
C ARG A 106 -0.66 17.04 -5.02
N ALA A 107 -1.57 16.11 -5.23
CA ALA A 107 -2.84 16.04 -4.48
C ALA A 107 -2.58 15.79 -2.99
N MET A 108 -1.66 14.89 -2.63
CA MET A 108 -1.31 14.65 -1.23
C MET A 108 -0.66 15.88 -0.59
N ARG A 109 0.23 16.57 -1.31
CA ARG A 109 0.83 17.81 -0.84
C ARG A 109 -0.23 18.88 -0.53
N ILE A 110 -1.23 19.03 -1.39
CA ILE A 110 -2.36 19.95 -1.17
C ILE A 110 -3.13 19.58 0.09
N VAL A 111 -3.39 18.29 0.33
CA VAL A 111 -4.06 17.81 1.55
C VAL A 111 -3.26 18.19 2.79
N LEU A 112 -1.94 17.97 2.78
CA LEU A 112 -1.07 18.34 3.90
C LEU A 112 -1.00 19.85 4.13
N GLU A 113 -0.86 20.63 3.07
CA GLU A 113 -0.75 22.09 3.14
C GLU A 113 -2.02 22.74 3.70
N ASN A 114 -3.19 22.16 3.43
CA ASN A 114 -4.48 22.67 3.87
C ASN A 114 -4.98 22.05 5.19
N GLN A 115 -4.23 21.11 5.76
CA GLN A 115 -4.62 20.48 7.02
C GLN A 115 -4.34 21.42 8.20
N GLU A 116 -5.39 21.71 8.97
CA GLU A 116 -5.27 22.45 10.22
C GLU A 116 -4.32 21.71 11.18
N ASN A 117 -3.57 22.46 11.98
CA ASN A 117 -2.57 21.97 12.93
C ASN A 117 -1.33 21.29 12.30
N LEU A 118 -1.17 21.33 10.99
CA LEU A 118 -0.04 20.72 10.30
C LEU A 118 0.80 21.75 9.56
N LEU A 119 2.11 21.72 9.80
CA LEU A 119 3.10 22.48 9.06
C LEU A 119 4.08 21.54 8.36
N ILE A 120 4.44 21.88 7.13
CA ILE A 120 5.47 21.20 6.36
C ILE A 120 6.78 21.97 6.49
N LYS A 121 7.87 21.27 6.80
CA LYS A 121 9.22 21.85 6.86
C LYS A 121 10.18 21.05 6.01
N GLN A 122 10.78 21.72 5.02
CA GLN A 122 11.92 21.14 4.31
C GLN A 122 13.17 21.29 5.16
N ALA A 123 13.62 20.19 5.73
CA ALA A 123 14.83 20.10 6.52
C ALA A 123 15.22 18.63 6.71
N GLU A 124 16.52 18.35 6.78
CA GLU A 124 17.03 17.06 7.26
C GLU A 124 17.07 17.07 8.78
N VAL A 125 16.42 16.10 9.41
CA VAL A 125 16.54 15.87 10.86
C VAL A 125 17.82 15.06 11.10
N CYS A 126 18.70 15.59 11.97
CA CYS A 126 20.02 14.99 12.20
C CYS A 126 20.23 14.45 13.60
N GLU A 127 19.38 14.83 14.56
CA GLU A 127 19.53 14.41 15.96
C GLU A 127 18.18 14.36 16.66
N LEU A 128 17.96 13.31 17.46
CA LEU A 128 16.87 13.23 18.41
C LEU A 128 17.34 13.68 19.78
N LEU A 129 16.53 14.50 20.44
CA LEU A 129 16.78 15.00 21.80
C LEU A 129 15.96 14.18 22.79
N TRP A 130 16.59 13.77 23.87
CA TRP A 130 15.97 12.90 24.87
C TRP A 130 16.56 13.11 26.25
N GLU A 131 15.84 12.65 27.26
CA GLU A 131 16.28 12.62 28.65
C GLU A 131 16.12 11.21 29.23
N GLU A 132 16.89 10.89 30.26
CA GLU A 132 16.75 9.63 30.99
C GLU A 132 15.63 9.75 32.01
N THR A 133 14.75 8.74 32.08
CA THR A 133 13.66 8.65 33.04
C THR A 133 14.11 7.94 34.33
N GLU A 134 13.33 8.07 35.40
CA GLU A 134 13.64 7.45 36.70
C GLU A 134 13.76 5.91 36.63
N ASP A 135 13.06 5.28 35.70
CA ASP A 135 13.10 3.83 35.45
C ASP A 135 14.18 3.42 34.43
N HIS A 136 15.16 4.30 34.20
CA HIS A 136 16.28 4.10 33.25
C HIS A 136 15.87 3.89 31.78
N LYS A 137 14.69 4.35 31.40
CA LYS A 137 14.29 4.47 30.00
C LYS A 137 14.67 5.84 29.45
N LYS A 138 14.55 5.99 28.15
CA LYS A 138 14.71 7.25 27.46
C LYS A 138 13.34 7.85 27.15
N LYS A 139 13.25 9.16 27.16
CA LYS A 139 12.04 9.90 26.80
C LYS A 139 12.40 11.00 25.81
N ILE A 140 11.70 11.05 24.68
CA ILE A 140 11.87 12.09 23.67
C ILE A 140 11.49 13.45 24.25
N THR A 141 12.34 14.45 23.99
CA THR A 141 12.09 15.87 24.32
C THR A 141 12.06 16.75 23.07
N GLY A 142 12.55 16.28 21.95
CA GLY A 142 12.56 17.03 20.70
C GLY A 142 13.48 16.44 19.65
N LEU A 143 13.79 17.27 18.67
CA LEU A 143 14.74 16.94 17.60
C LEU A 143 15.48 18.20 17.12
N LYS A 144 16.57 17.98 16.41
CA LYS A 144 17.37 19.02 15.81
C LYS A 144 17.50 18.78 14.30
N THR A 145 17.36 19.86 13.53
CA THR A 145 17.61 19.84 12.09
C THR A 145 19.10 20.08 11.80
N PHE A 146 19.54 19.67 10.61
CA PHE A 146 20.91 19.84 10.16
C PHE A 146 21.35 21.31 10.16
N THR A 147 20.44 22.23 9.89
CA THR A 147 20.70 23.68 9.92
C THR A 147 20.63 24.29 11.33
N GLY A 148 20.42 23.49 12.36
CA GLY A 148 20.56 23.87 13.77
C GLY A 148 19.27 24.27 14.48
N ALA A 149 18.10 24.21 13.83
CA ALA A 149 16.83 24.47 14.49
C ALA A 149 16.44 23.32 15.45
N ILE A 150 15.96 23.68 16.64
CA ILE A 150 15.44 22.71 17.62
C ILE A 150 13.92 22.80 17.66
N TYR A 151 13.28 21.64 17.60
CA TYR A 151 11.84 21.48 17.79
C TYR A 151 11.61 20.65 19.05
N GLU A 152 11.12 21.31 20.09
CA GLU A 152 10.69 20.62 21.31
C GLU A 152 9.33 19.98 21.05
N CYS A 153 9.18 18.71 21.39
CA CYS A 153 7.94 17.96 21.19
C CYS A 153 7.80 16.82 22.19
N LYS A 154 6.61 16.26 22.27
CA LYS A 154 6.29 15.13 23.16
C LYS A 154 6.43 13.78 22.48
N ALA A 155 6.31 13.74 21.16
CA ALA A 155 6.45 12.52 20.38
C ALA A 155 7.10 12.78 19.02
N VAL A 156 7.88 11.81 18.55
CA VAL A 156 8.48 11.76 17.22
C VAL A 156 8.05 10.48 16.53
N VAL A 157 7.66 10.59 15.28
CA VAL A 157 7.37 9.45 14.40
C VAL A 157 8.39 9.40 13.28
N LEU A 158 9.21 8.34 13.25
CA LEU A 158 10.23 8.15 12.22
C LEU A 158 9.65 7.40 11.03
N CYS A 159 9.64 8.06 9.87
CA CYS A 159 9.12 7.55 8.60
C CYS A 159 10.10 7.84 7.47
N THR A 160 11.34 7.40 7.64
CA THR A 160 12.47 7.82 6.80
C THR A 160 12.58 7.07 5.46
N GLY A 161 11.76 6.06 5.23
CA GLY A 161 11.70 5.34 3.96
C GLY A 161 13.04 4.75 3.56
N THR A 162 13.51 5.10 2.36
CA THR A 162 14.77 4.63 1.78
C THR A 162 15.88 5.68 1.79
N TYR A 163 15.77 6.70 2.64
CA TYR A 163 16.67 7.88 2.60
C TYR A 163 17.86 7.81 3.57
N LEU A 164 17.75 7.04 4.68
CA LEU A 164 18.81 7.00 5.68
C LEU A 164 20.06 6.34 5.13
N ARG A 165 21.16 7.12 5.08
CA ARG A 165 22.44 6.68 4.49
C ARG A 165 22.28 5.96 3.16
N ALA A 166 21.37 6.47 2.34
CA ALA A 166 21.03 5.87 1.08
C ALA A 166 22.17 5.97 0.08
N ARG A 167 22.36 4.90 -0.70
CA ARG A 167 23.19 4.91 -1.90
C ARG A 167 22.51 4.12 -3.02
N CYS A 168 22.64 4.62 -4.23
CA CYS A 168 22.12 3.98 -5.43
C CYS A 168 23.26 3.34 -6.20
N LEU A 169 23.01 2.14 -6.73
CA LEU A 169 24.00 1.34 -7.46
C LEU A 169 23.46 1.00 -8.85
N CYS A 170 24.28 1.28 -9.86
CA CYS A 170 24.02 0.96 -11.26
C CYS A 170 25.33 0.47 -11.86
N GLY A 171 25.51 -0.85 -11.99
CA GLY A 171 26.78 -1.46 -12.36
C GLY A 171 27.90 -1.06 -11.41
N GLU A 172 28.96 -0.51 -11.95
CA GLU A 172 30.14 -0.03 -11.24
C GLU A 172 29.93 1.37 -10.61
N SER A 173 28.83 2.05 -10.95
CA SER A 173 28.56 3.40 -10.45
C SER A 173 27.82 3.38 -9.14
N ILE A 174 28.35 4.10 -8.16
CA ILE A 174 27.74 4.30 -6.84
C ILE A 174 27.43 5.79 -6.67
N THR A 175 26.18 6.11 -6.38
CA THR A 175 25.74 7.48 -6.12
C THR A 175 25.15 7.56 -4.71
N TYR A 176 25.68 8.48 -3.90
CA TYR A 176 25.24 8.65 -2.50
C TYR A 176 24.03 9.57 -2.43
N THR A 177 22.91 9.09 -2.97
CA THR A 177 21.63 9.80 -3.01
C THR A 177 20.50 8.89 -2.51
N GLY A 178 19.36 9.50 -2.22
CA GLY A 178 18.08 8.82 -2.10
C GLY A 178 17.50 8.44 -3.48
N PRO A 179 16.24 7.96 -3.52
CA PRO A 179 15.59 7.57 -4.76
C PRO A 179 15.47 8.75 -5.75
N ASN A 180 15.50 8.46 -7.04
CA ASN A 180 15.39 9.45 -8.12
C ASN A 180 16.42 10.59 -8.05
N GLY A 181 17.60 10.35 -7.51
CA GLY A 181 18.64 11.36 -7.35
C GLY A 181 18.37 12.41 -6.28
N LEU A 182 17.38 12.21 -5.42
CA LEU A 182 17.08 13.11 -4.32
C LEU A 182 18.16 13.02 -3.23
N GLN A 183 18.23 14.04 -2.38
CA GLN A 183 19.18 14.08 -1.28
C GLN A 183 18.96 12.91 -0.32
N ALA A 184 20.03 12.22 0.08
CA ALA A 184 19.99 11.24 1.15
C ALA A 184 20.01 11.94 2.53
N ALA A 185 19.44 11.26 3.54
CA ALA A 185 19.50 11.70 4.94
C ALA A 185 20.66 10.98 5.65
N ASN A 186 21.82 11.65 5.75
CA ASN A 186 23.06 11.00 6.17
C ASN A 186 23.44 11.20 7.65
N HIS A 187 22.69 12.01 8.40
CA HIS A 187 23.15 12.49 9.70
C HIS A 187 22.34 11.98 10.89
N LEU A 188 21.20 11.31 10.66
CA LEU A 188 20.34 10.84 11.76
C LEU A 188 20.77 9.49 12.34
N THR A 189 21.35 8.61 11.55
CA THR A 189 21.66 7.22 11.97
C THR A 189 22.57 7.17 13.19
N ASP A 190 23.57 8.05 13.28
CA ASP A 190 24.48 8.08 14.43
C ASP A 190 23.75 8.47 15.72
N SER A 191 22.81 9.39 15.65
CA SER A 191 21.94 9.76 16.79
C SER A 191 21.09 8.56 17.25
N LEU A 192 20.52 7.81 16.31
CA LEU A 192 19.74 6.60 16.63
C LEU A 192 20.60 5.52 17.29
N LYS A 193 21.80 5.29 16.78
CA LYS A 193 22.75 4.33 17.38
C LYS A 193 23.17 4.77 18.78
N ALA A 194 23.39 6.07 19.01
CA ALA A 194 23.72 6.62 20.33
C ALA A 194 22.60 6.41 21.35
N MET A 195 21.36 6.30 20.92
CA MET A 195 20.20 5.97 21.76
C MET A 195 20.07 4.45 22.04
N GLY A 196 20.94 3.62 21.49
CA GLY A 196 20.89 2.16 21.64
C GLY A 196 19.99 1.44 20.64
N ILE A 197 19.57 2.12 19.59
CA ILE A 197 18.73 1.51 18.53
C ILE A 197 19.61 0.64 17.63
N GLU A 198 19.20 -0.63 17.45
CA GLU A 198 19.84 -1.56 16.54
C GLU A 198 19.42 -1.24 15.09
N MET A 199 20.40 -0.91 14.26
CA MET A 199 20.20 -0.61 12.85
C MET A 199 20.49 -1.84 11.99
N ARG A 200 19.78 -1.93 10.86
CA ARG A 200 19.99 -2.90 9.79
C ARG A 200 20.14 -2.18 8.46
N ARG A 201 20.60 -2.91 7.46
CA ARG A 201 20.68 -2.38 6.11
C ARG A 201 19.92 -3.25 5.14
N PHE A 202 18.93 -2.67 4.45
CA PHE A 202 18.15 -3.34 3.41
C PHE A 202 18.40 -2.69 2.05
N LYS A 203 18.02 -3.42 1.02
CA LYS A 203 18.03 -2.94 -0.35
C LYS A 203 16.68 -3.13 -1.00
N THR A 204 16.37 -2.26 -1.95
CA THR A 204 15.31 -2.48 -2.93
C THR A 204 15.82 -2.08 -4.31
N GLY A 205 15.00 -2.27 -5.34
CA GLY A 205 15.37 -1.90 -6.70
C GLY A 205 14.19 -1.34 -7.45
N THR A 206 14.49 -0.71 -8.57
CA THR A 206 13.49 -0.20 -9.50
C THR A 206 13.94 -0.48 -10.94
N PRO A 207 12.99 -0.73 -11.88
CA PRO A 207 13.34 -0.86 -13.29
C PRO A 207 13.58 0.49 -13.94
N ALA A 208 14.03 0.46 -15.19
CA ALA A 208 14.19 1.66 -16.00
C ALA A 208 12.83 2.30 -16.34
N ARG A 209 12.89 3.57 -16.68
CA ARG A 209 11.80 4.34 -17.32
C ARG A 209 12.19 4.63 -18.74
N MET A 210 11.26 4.49 -19.67
CA MET A 210 11.50 4.63 -21.10
C MET A 210 10.62 5.70 -21.71
N ASP A 211 11.10 6.31 -22.79
CA ASP A 211 10.31 7.25 -23.59
C ASP A 211 9.26 6.47 -24.39
N LYS A 212 8.00 6.73 -24.14
CA LYS A 212 6.85 6.14 -24.83
C LYS A 212 6.97 6.17 -26.36
N ARG A 213 7.55 7.23 -26.91
CA ARG A 213 7.71 7.43 -28.36
C ARG A 213 8.68 6.42 -28.99
N SER A 214 9.55 5.81 -28.18
CA SER A 214 10.54 4.81 -28.63
C SER A 214 10.01 3.37 -28.56
N LEU A 215 8.76 3.15 -28.15
CA LEU A 215 8.16 1.84 -27.95
C LEU A 215 7.21 1.47 -29.09
N ASP A 216 7.18 0.20 -29.45
CA ASP A 216 6.26 -0.37 -30.44
C ASP A 216 5.18 -1.22 -29.74
N PHE A 217 4.06 -0.61 -29.43
CA PHE A 217 2.95 -1.25 -28.73
C PHE A 217 2.24 -2.33 -29.57
N SER A 218 2.43 -2.33 -30.91
CA SER A 218 1.85 -3.36 -31.78
C SER A 218 2.39 -4.77 -31.50
N LYS A 219 3.54 -4.87 -30.83
CA LYS A 219 4.19 -6.13 -30.42
C LYS A 219 3.87 -6.53 -28.99
N MET A 220 3.02 -5.79 -28.32
CA MET A 220 2.62 -6.03 -26.94
C MET A 220 1.13 -6.31 -26.84
N GLU A 221 0.73 -6.99 -25.78
CA GLU A 221 -0.67 -7.24 -25.47
C GLU A 221 -1.24 -6.11 -24.61
N GLU A 222 -2.29 -5.45 -25.12
CA GLU A 222 -2.97 -4.38 -24.38
C GLU A 222 -3.71 -4.94 -23.15
N GLN A 223 -3.51 -4.30 -22.02
CA GLN A 223 -4.16 -4.62 -20.75
C GLN A 223 -5.09 -3.47 -20.38
N LEU A 224 -6.39 -3.72 -20.46
CA LEU A 224 -7.43 -2.73 -20.12
C LEU A 224 -7.79 -2.79 -18.64
N GLY A 225 -8.24 -1.67 -18.09
CA GLY A 225 -8.90 -1.60 -16.81
C GLY A 225 -10.30 -2.22 -16.84
N ASP A 226 -10.92 -2.32 -15.66
CA ASP A 226 -12.29 -2.80 -15.55
C ASP A 226 -13.27 -1.79 -16.17
N GLU A 227 -14.34 -2.28 -16.78
CA GLU A 227 -15.39 -1.46 -17.36
C GLU A 227 -16.09 -0.61 -16.28
N ARG A 228 -16.43 -1.23 -15.17
CA ARG A 228 -16.99 -0.57 -13.99
C ARG A 228 -15.90 -0.35 -12.96
N ILE A 229 -15.58 0.91 -12.68
CA ILE A 229 -14.57 1.30 -11.70
C ILE A 229 -15.16 1.27 -10.30
N VAL A 230 -14.44 0.58 -9.39
CA VAL A 230 -14.76 0.55 -7.95
C VAL A 230 -13.75 1.43 -7.22
N PRO A 231 -14.20 2.43 -6.44
CA PRO A 231 -13.27 3.29 -5.70
C PRO A 231 -12.62 2.54 -4.52
N PHE A 232 -11.43 2.97 -4.11
CA PHE A 232 -10.78 2.46 -2.91
C PHE A 232 -11.44 2.96 -1.62
N SER A 233 -11.76 4.25 -1.57
CA SER A 233 -12.33 4.85 -0.36
C SER A 233 -13.81 4.54 -0.23
N PHE A 234 -14.21 4.13 0.98
CA PHE A 234 -15.62 3.96 1.35
C PHE A 234 -16.38 5.29 1.36
N SER A 235 -15.69 6.44 1.36
CA SER A 235 -16.27 7.77 1.34
C SER A 235 -16.37 8.35 -0.07
N THR A 236 -15.84 7.70 -1.09
CA THR A 236 -15.91 8.16 -2.48
C THR A 236 -17.19 7.65 -3.14
N ASP A 237 -17.93 8.57 -3.78
CA ASP A 237 -19.09 8.20 -4.60
C ASP A 237 -18.62 7.36 -5.80
N PRO A 238 -19.12 6.11 -5.95
CA PRO A 238 -18.75 5.24 -7.08
C PRO A 238 -19.01 5.85 -8.45
N GLU A 239 -20.00 6.71 -8.59
CA GLU A 239 -20.29 7.37 -9.87
C GLU A 239 -19.27 8.45 -10.22
N SER A 240 -18.65 9.08 -9.23
CA SER A 240 -17.67 10.15 -9.42
C SER A 240 -16.36 9.70 -10.04
N VAL A 241 -16.04 8.41 -9.98
CA VAL A 241 -14.78 7.83 -10.48
C VAL A 241 -14.90 7.21 -11.86
N GLN A 242 -16.10 7.14 -12.44
CA GLN A 242 -16.29 6.57 -13.77
C GLN A 242 -15.71 7.48 -14.83
N LYS A 243 -14.75 6.99 -15.61
CA LYS A 243 -14.03 7.75 -16.65
C LYS A 243 -13.33 6.84 -17.64
N GLU A 244 -12.88 7.39 -18.76
CA GLU A 244 -11.98 6.73 -19.68
C GLU A 244 -10.64 6.43 -18.99
N GLN A 245 -10.09 5.25 -19.26
CA GLN A 245 -8.90 4.76 -18.59
C GLN A 245 -7.73 4.59 -19.56
N ALA A 246 -6.51 4.80 -19.06
CA ALA A 246 -5.29 4.51 -19.79
C ALA A 246 -5.06 3.00 -19.91
N SER A 247 -4.37 2.58 -20.98
CA SER A 247 -3.96 1.19 -21.16
C SER A 247 -2.58 0.94 -20.53
N CYS A 248 -2.39 -0.29 -20.05
CA CYS A 248 -1.09 -0.89 -19.79
C CYS A 248 -0.81 -1.95 -20.84
N TRP A 249 0.41 -2.46 -20.89
CA TRP A 249 0.85 -3.37 -21.92
C TRP A 249 1.66 -4.51 -21.34
N LEU A 250 1.51 -5.70 -21.90
CA LEU A 250 2.24 -6.90 -21.48
C LEU A 250 3.15 -7.36 -22.62
N THR A 251 4.39 -7.62 -22.28
CA THR A 251 5.36 -8.30 -23.15
C THR A 251 6.20 -9.28 -22.34
N TYR A 252 7.25 -9.83 -22.91
CA TYR A 252 8.02 -10.89 -22.27
C TYR A 252 9.51 -10.77 -22.56
N THR A 253 10.33 -11.16 -21.59
CA THR A 253 11.73 -11.48 -21.84
C THR A 253 11.83 -12.75 -22.69
N ASN A 254 13.01 -13.06 -23.18
CA ASN A 254 13.32 -14.25 -23.96
C ASN A 254 14.75 -14.74 -23.65
N GLU A 255 15.17 -15.82 -24.31
CA GLU A 255 16.48 -16.40 -24.07
C GLU A 255 17.64 -15.43 -24.38
N ASN A 256 17.49 -14.58 -25.39
CA ASN A 256 18.51 -13.54 -25.70
C ASN A 256 18.65 -12.55 -24.55
N THR A 257 17.54 -12.16 -23.94
CA THR A 257 17.52 -11.31 -22.73
C THR A 257 18.31 -11.97 -21.60
N HIS A 258 18.01 -13.24 -21.34
CA HIS A 258 18.60 -14.01 -20.25
C HIS A 258 20.10 -14.27 -20.47
N GLU A 259 20.51 -14.52 -21.70
CA GLU A 259 21.93 -14.70 -22.06
C GLU A 259 22.74 -13.44 -21.79
N ILE A 260 22.25 -12.27 -22.20
CA ILE A 260 22.92 -10.98 -21.92
C ILE A 260 23.10 -10.78 -20.41
N ILE A 261 22.06 -11.07 -19.63
CA ILE A 261 22.11 -10.96 -18.16
C ILE A 261 23.14 -11.94 -17.59
N ARG A 262 23.10 -13.22 -17.96
CA ARG A 262 24.05 -14.24 -17.48
C ARG A 262 25.49 -13.88 -17.78
N ASN A 263 25.74 -13.34 -18.96
CA ASN A 263 27.10 -12.96 -19.38
C ASN A 263 27.65 -11.71 -18.69
N ASN A 264 26.82 -10.98 -17.93
CA ASN A 264 27.20 -9.75 -17.25
C ASN A 264 26.94 -9.77 -15.73
N LEU A 265 26.72 -10.95 -15.13
CA LEU A 265 26.47 -11.07 -13.69
C LEU A 265 27.66 -10.57 -12.84
N ASP A 266 28.88 -10.69 -13.32
CA ASP A 266 30.09 -10.18 -12.69
C ASP A 266 30.11 -8.64 -12.59
N ARG A 267 29.33 -7.96 -13.41
CA ARG A 267 29.16 -6.51 -13.40
C ARG A 267 27.94 -6.05 -12.58
N SER A 268 27.18 -6.98 -12.01
CA SER A 268 26.06 -6.67 -11.11
C SER A 268 26.59 -6.44 -9.69
N PRO A 269 26.26 -5.32 -9.03
CA PRO A 269 26.64 -5.06 -7.64
C PRO A 269 26.18 -6.14 -6.65
N ILE A 270 25.07 -6.82 -6.95
CA ILE A 270 24.53 -7.92 -6.14
C ILE A 270 25.49 -9.11 -6.15
N TYR A 271 25.91 -9.53 -7.36
CA TYR A 271 26.77 -10.71 -7.56
C TYR A 271 28.27 -10.40 -7.39
N ALA A 272 28.64 -9.14 -7.47
CA ALA A 272 30.01 -8.68 -7.17
C ALA A 272 30.27 -8.48 -5.66
N GLY A 273 29.26 -8.66 -4.81
CA GLY A 273 29.39 -8.51 -3.35
C GLY A 273 29.51 -7.07 -2.87
N ILE A 274 29.13 -6.09 -3.69
CA ILE A 274 29.19 -4.66 -3.34
C ILE A 274 27.99 -4.24 -2.49
N ILE A 275 26.83 -4.88 -2.72
CA ILE A 275 25.61 -4.62 -1.96
C ILE A 275 25.70 -5.31 -0.61
N GLU A 276 25.59 -4.55 0.47
CA GLU A 276 25.56 -5.02 1.85
C GLU A 276 24.14 -5.40 2.31
N GLY A 277 23.14 -4.71 1.78
CA GLY A 277 21.74 -4.85 2.16
C GLY A 277 21.07 -6.10 1.62
N THR A 278 20.17 -6.69 2.41
CA THR A 278 19.32 -7.80 1.95
C THR A 278 18.12 -7.26 1.17
N GLY A 279 17.83 -7.85 0.01
CA GLY A 279 16.71 -7.47 -0.85
C GLY A 279 15.42 -8.25 -0.56
N PRO A 280 14.27 -7.79 -1.06
CA PRO A 280 12.99 -8.46 -0.85
C PRO A 280 12.90 -9.76 -1.65
N ARG A 281 12.42 -10.82 -0.99
CA ARG A 281 12.24 -12.14 -1.58
C ARG A 281 11.19 -12.16 -2.71
N TYR A 282 10.15 -11.36 -2.59
CA TYR A 282 8.98 -11.38 -3.47
C TYR A 282 8.98 -10.28 -4.56
N CYS A 283 10.04 -9.50 -4.65
CA CYS A 283 10.27 -8.56 -5.74
C CYS A 283 11.75 -8.66 -6.19
N PRO A 284 12.13 -9.82 -6.75
CA PRO A 284 13.52 -10.03 -7.15
C PRO A 284 13.85 -9.16 -8.38
N SER A 285 15.12 -8.80 -8.50
CA SER A 285 15.64 -8.20 -9.74
C SER A 285 15.52 -9.19 -10.90
N ILE A 286 15.64 -8.68 -12.13
CA ILE A 286 15.64 -9.58 -13.30
C ILE A 286 16.82 -10.54 -13.27
N GLU A 287 17.98 -10.10 -12.75
CA GLU A 287 19.15 -10.98 -12.56
C GLU A 287 18.83 -12.15 -11.63
N ASP A 288 18.16 -11.87 -10.52
CA ASP A 288 17.72 -12.90 -9.57
C ASP A 288 16.74 -13.88 -10.21
N LYS A 289 15.80 -13.39 -11.02
CA LYS A 289 14.83 -14.25 -11.72
C LYS A 289 15.54 -15.20 -12.70
N VAL A 290 16.47 -14.66 -13.47
CA VAL A 290 17.24 -15.44 -14.46
C VAL A 290 18.11 -16.51 -13.79
N VAL A 291 18.70 -16.22 -12.64
CA VAL A 291 19.55 -17.17 -11.90
C VAL A 291 18.70 -18.19 -11.12
N LYS A 292 17.69 -17.74 -10.38
CA LYS A 292 16.89 -18.60 -9.49
C LYS A 292 15.85 -19.44 -10.22
N PHE A 293 15.37 -18.98 -11.37
CA PHE A 293 14.37 -19.65 -12.20
C PHE A 293 14.91 -19.87 -13.61
N ALA A 294 16.10 -20.47 -13.68
CA ALA A 294 16.83 -20.70 -14.94
C ALA A 294 16.07 -21.59 -15.93
N GLU A 295 15.12 -22.40 -15.46
CA GLU A 295 14.26 -23.24 -16.27
C GLU A 295 13.15 -22.49 -17.01
N LYS A 296 12.88 -21.25 -16.61
CA LYS A 296 11.86 -20.43 -17.28
C LYS A 296 12.42 -19.76 -18.52
N GLU A 297 11.77 -20.00 -19.63
CA GLU A 297 12.15 -19.44 -20.95
C GLU A 297 11.83 -17.95 -21.07
N ARG A 298 10.87 -17.45 -20.28
CA ARG A 298 10.44 -16.04 -20.31
C ARG A 298 9.90 -15.57 -18.98
N HIS A 299 9.96 -14.25 -18.76
CA HIS A 299 9.34 -13.55 -17.65
C HIS A 299 8.44 -12.44 -18.16
N GLN A 300 7.35 -12.18 -17.47
CA GLN A 300 6.42 -11.11 -17.81
C GLN A 300 7.08 -9.74 -17.62
N VAL A 301 6.80 -8.84 -18.56
CA VAL A 301 7.22 -7.44 -18.54
C VAL A 301 5.99 -6.57 -18.75
N PHE A 302 5.66 -5.74 -17.76
CA PHE A 302 4.53 -4.83 -17.80
C PHE A 302 5.01 -3.41 -18.14
N ILE A 303 4.44 -2.83 -19.19
CA ILE A 303 4.73 -1.46 -19.60
C ILE A 303 3.56 -0.59 -19.16
N GLU A 304 3.83 0.31 -18.23
CA GLU A 304 2.81 1.10 -17.56
C GLU A 304 3.13 2.60 -17.66
N PRO A 305 2.17 3.44 -18.13
CA PRO A 305 2.41 4.89 -18.12
C PRO A 305 2.55 5.42 -16.69
N GLU A 306 3.50 6.32 -16.48
CA GLU A 306 3.73 6.96 -15.18
C GLU A 306 2.75 8.13 -14.92
N GLY A 307 2.02 8.56 -15.93
CA GLY A 307 1.03 9.62 -15.87
C GLY A 307 0.42 9.89 -17.23
N LEU A 308 -0.62 10.75 -17.27
CA LEU A 308 -1.31 11.12 -18.51
C LEU A 308 -0.53 12.17 -19.32
N HIS A 309 0.29 12.98 -18.67
CA HIS A 309 0.97 14.12 -19.28
C HIS A 309 2.49 13.94 -19.35
N THR A 310 2.96 12.71 -19.30
CA THR A 310 4.37 12.35 -19.45
C THR A 310 4.53 11.23 -20.47
N ASN A 311 5.70 11.19 -21.11
CA ASN A 311 6.08 10.07 -21.97
C ASN A 311 6.86 8.99 -21.23
N GLU A 312 7.06 9.13 -19.91
CA GLU A 312 7.73 8.10 -19.12
C GLU A 312 6.85 6.85 -18.96
N MET A 313 7.44 5.71 -19.33
CA MET A 313 6.83 4.39 -19.17
C MET A 313 7.64 3.56 -18.19
N TYR A 314 6.97 2.98 -17.21
CA TYR A 314 7.55 2.07 -16.22
C TYR A 314 7.66 0.66 -16.80
N VAL A 315 8.81 0.01 -16.63
CA VAL A 315 9.10 -1.33 -17.17
C VAL A 315 9.04 -2.37 -16.04
N GLY A 316 7.83 -2.70 -15.62
CA GLY A 316 7.59 -3.61 -14.50
C GLY A 316 8.08 -5.03 -14.75
N GLY A 317 8.70 -5.62 -13.75
CA GLY A 317 9.25 -6.97 -13.81
C GLY A 317 10.73 -7.06 -14.19
N MET A 318 11.34 -5.94 -14.55
CA MET A 318 12.76 -5.88 -14.95
C MET A 318 13.59 -4.91 -14.10
N SER A 319 13.35 -4.91 -12.79
CA SER A 319 14.27 -4.22 -11.85
C SER A 319 15.68 -4.77 -11.99
N SER A 320 16.66 -3.89 -12.02
CA SER A 320 18.05 -4.27 -12.25
C SER A 320 19.01 -3.28 -11.61
N SER A 321 20.20 -3.76 -11.27
CA SER A 321 21.34 -2.94 -10.92
C SER A 321 22.51 -3.10 -11.91
N LEU A 322 22.28 -3.76 -13.04
CA LEU A 322 23.27 -3.90 -14.10
C LEU A 322 23.69 -2.55 -14.66
N PRO A 323 24.90 -2.42 -15.24
CA PRO A 323 25.35 -1.16 -15.85
C PRO A 323 24.45 -0.73 -17.01
N GLU A 324 24.44 0.56 -17.31
CA GLU A 324 23.56 1.16 -18.31
C GLU A 324 23.69 0.52 -19.70
N ASP A 325 24.90 0.20 -20.14
CA ASP A 325 25.13 -0.49 -21.42
C ASP A 325 24.46 -1.85 -21.49
N VAL A 326 24.52 -2.61 -20.40
CA VAL A 326 23.88 -3.92 -20.27
C VAL A 326 22.36 -3.76 -20.19
N GLN A 327 21.87 -2.77 -19.43
CA GLN A 327 20.45 -2.47 -19.36
C GLN A 327 19.86 -2.20 -20.75
N LEU A 328 20.47 -1.31 -21.52
CA LEU A 328 20.00 -1.00 -22.85
C LEU A 328 20.00 -2.24 -23.76
N ALA A 329 21.07 -3.03 -23.72
CA ALA A 329 21.18 -4.26 -24.49
C ALA A 329 20.09 -5.28 -24.14
N MET A 330 19.86 -5.55 -22.85
CA MET A 330 18.86 -6.51 -22.42
C MET A 330 17.42 -6.05 -22.70
N TYR A 331 17.12 -4.78 -22.48
CA TYR A 331 15.78 -4.24 -22.77
C TYR A 331 15.45 -4.33 -24.26
N ARG A 332 16.41 -4.07 -25.13
CA ARG A 332 16.20 -4.09 -26.60
C ARG A 332 15.99 -5.50 -27.18
N THR A 333 16.14 -6.55 -26.38
CA THR A 333 15.77 -7.91 -26.78
C THR A 333 14.28 -8.21 -26.55
N VAL A 334 13.60 -7.37 -25.77
CA VAL A 334 12.18 -7.57 -25.41
C VAL A 334 11.29 -7.06 -26.55
N PRO A 335 10.30 -7.85 -27.01
CA PRO A 335 9.38 -7.43 -28.05
C PRO A 335 8.68 -6.10 -27.72
N GLY A 336 8.75 -5.15 -28.64
CA GLY A 336 8.23 -3.80 -28.49
C GLY A 336 9.23 -2.80 -27.92
N LEU A 337 10.37 -3.27 -27.38
CA LEU A 337 11.43 -2.44 -26.80
C LEU A 337 12.69 -2.36 -27.68
N GLU A 338 12.65 -2.85 -28.93
CA GLU A 338 13.83 -2.99 -29.80
C GLU A 338 14.57 -1.69 -30.06
N HIS A 339 13.84 -0.56 -30.01
CA HIS A 339 14.38 0.79 -30.22
C HIS A 339 14.19 1.69 -29.02
N CYS A 340 14.02 1.10 -27.82
CA CYS A 340 13.75 1.85 -26.61
C CYS A 340 14.86 2.84 -26.26
N GLU A 341 14.43 4.00 -25.75
CA GLU A 341 15.31 5.02 -25.16
C GLU A 341 15.02 5.14 -23.67
N ILE A 342 16.06 4.99 -22.85
CA ILE A 342 15.95 5.04 -21.40
C ILE A 342 15.96 6.50 -20.94
N VAL A 343 14.90 6.89 -20.22
CA VAL A 343 14.81 8.21 -19.57
C VAL A 343 15.49 8.17 -18.20
N ARG A 344 15.26 7.08 -17.45
CA ARG A 344 15.89 6.83 -16.13
C ARG A 344 16.41 5.40 -16.11
N ASN A 345 17.65 5.23 -15.72
CA ASN A 345 18.23 3.90 -15.56
C ASN A 345 17.60 3.14 -14.39
N ALA A 346 17.51 1.83 -14.51
CA ALA A 346 17.26 0.97 -13.38
C ALA A 346 18.41 1.08 -12.36
N TYR A 347 18.11 0.95 -11.08
CA TYR A 347 19.12 0.96 -10.01
C TYR A 347 18.66 0.13 -8.82
N ALA A 348 19.62 -0.29 -8.01
CA ALA A 348 19.36 -0.74 -6.64
C ALA A 348 19.64 0.41 -5.68
N ILE A 349 18.87 0.48 -4.60
CA ILE A 349 19.09 1.42 -3.51
C ILE A 349 19.25 0.66 -2.20
N GLU A 350 20.28 0.99 -1.44
CA GLU A 350 20.50 0.53 -0.07
C GLU A 350 20.22 1.65 0.91
N TYR A 351 19.70 1.29 2.08
CA TYR A 351 19.31 2.25 3.11
C TYR A 351 19.33 1.62 4.49
N ASP A 352 19.47 2.44 5.53
CA ASP A 352 19.36 2.01 6.90
C ASP A 352 17.91 1.86 7.34
N CYS A 353 17.65 0.81 8.09
CA CYS A 353 16.37 0.51 8.74
C CYS A 353 16.64 -0.12 10.11
N ILE A 354 15.59 -0.51 10.82
CA ILE A 354 15.71 -1.11 12.14
C ILE A 354 15.25 -2.57 12.16
N ASN A 355 15.65 -3.27 13.21
CA ASN A 355 14.99 -4.49 13.65
C ASN A 355 13.71 -4.10 14.39
N ALA A 356 12.54 -4.35 13.79
CA ALA A 356 11.25 -3.95 14.33
C ALA A 356 10.84 -4.71 15.62
N LYS A 357 11.59 -5.73 16.04
CA LYS A 357 11.41 -6.36 17.36
C LYS A 357 11.67 -5.40 18.54
N GLN A 358 12.30 -4.27 18.28
CA GLN A 358 12.49 -3.19 19.24
C GLN A 358 11.22 -2.38 19.52
N LEU A 359 10.15 -2.64 18.74
CA LEU A 359 8.88 -1.93 18.84
C LEU A 359 7.83 -2.74 19.60
N ASN A 360 6.98 -2.02 20.33
CA ASN A 360 5.71 -2.54 20.83
C ASN A 360 4.70 -2.68 19.67
N PRO A 361 3.60 -3.43 19.84
CA PRO A 361 2.50 -3.47 18.86
C PRO A 361 1.87 -2.10 18.53
N SER A 362 2.08 -1.10 19.39
CA SER A 362 1.70 0.30 19.13
C SER A 362 2.64 1.04 18.17
N LEU A 363 3.73 0.39 17.76
CA LEU A 363 4.85 0.95 17.00
C LEU A 363 5.70 1.98 17.77
N GLU A 364 5.54 2.05 19.10
CA GLU A 364 6.45 2.76 19.99
C GLU A 364 7.67 1.90 20.31
N PHE A 365 8.86 2.51 20.40
CA PHE A 365 10.07 1.80 20.85
C PHE A 365 9.91 1.37 22.32
N LYS A 366 10.26 0.12 22.62
CA LYS A 366 10.10 -0.48 23.94
C LYS A 366 10.81 0.27 25.06
N ASN A 367 11.97 0.83 24.76
CA ASN A 367 12.84 1.49 25.74
C ASN A 367 12.94 3.01 25.57
N ILE A 368 12.13 3.58 24.68
CA ILE A 368 12.17 5.02 24.37
C ILE A 368 10.74 5.55 24.33
N ASN A 369 10.33 6.23 25.37
CA ASN A 369 9.00 6.82 25.45
C ASN A 369 8.87 7.99 24.47
N GLY A 370 7.78 8.02 23.72
CA GLY A 370 7.49 9.08 22.76
C GLY A 370 8.17 8.91 21.40
N LEU A 371 8.88 7.81 21.15
CA LEU A 371 9.45 7.50 19.85
C LEU A 371 8.69 6.38 19.17
N PHE A 372 8.12 6.69 18.00
CA PHE A 372 7.34 5.80 17.14
C PHE A 372 8.00 5.70 15.76
N SER A 373 7.71 4.65 15.02
CA SER A 373 8.20 4.53 13.65
C SER A 373 7.27 3.72 12.75
N GLY A 374 7.39 3.95 11.45
CA GLY A 374 6.56 3.28 10.45
C GLY A 374 7.22 3.22 9.07
N GLY A 375 6.70 2.34 8.22
CA GLY A 375 7.11 2.17 6.84
C GLY A 375 8.39 1.36 6.65
N GLN A 376 9.12 1.65 5.59
CA GLN A 376 10.34 0.91 5.25
C GLN A 376 11.43 1.01 6.32
N PHE A 377 11.43 2.06 7.10
CA PHE A 377 12.31 2.17 8.27
C PHE A 377 12.14 1.01 9.27
N ASN A 378 10.95 0.43 9.37
CA ASN A 378 10.67 -0.74 10.20
C ASN A 378 11.05 -2.08 9.53
N GLY A 379 11.65 -2.05 8.37
CA GLY A 379 12.02 -3.26 7.64
C GLY A 379 10.90 -3.87 6.79
N SER A 380 9.86 -3.09 6.47
CA SER A 380 8.85 -3.47 5.48
C SER A 380 9.19 -2.94 4.08
N SER A 381 8.46 -3.39 3.08
CA SER A 381 8.51 -2.87 1.71
C SER A 381 7.09 -2.74 1.15
N GLY A 382 6.84 -1.71 0.37
CA GLY A 382 5.55 -1.41 -0.24
C GLY A 382 4.92 -0.12 0.28
N TYR A 383 4.24 0.61 -0.61
CA TYR A 383 3.58 1.88 -0.27
C TYR A 383 2.44 1.69 0.74
N GLU A 384 1.68 0.64 0.57
CA GLU A 384 0.49 0.30 1.36
C GLU A 384 0.88 -0.15 2.77
N GLU A 385 1.94 -0.93 2.90
CA GLU A 385 2.51 -1.30 4.20
C GLU A 385 3.05 -0.07 4.92
N ALA A 386 3.69 0.83 4.19
CA ALA A 386 4.20 2.08 4.75
C ALA A 386 3.08 2.97 5.26
N ALA A 387 2.05 3.21 4.44
CA ALA A 387 0.90 4.03 4.80
C ALA A 387 0.16 3.46 6.02
N SER A 388 -0.05 2.14 6.06
CA SER A 388 -0.73 1.46 7.18
C SER A 388 0.03 1.62 8.50
N GLN A 389 1.34 1.41 8.50
CA GLN A 389 2.17 1.61 9.68
C GLN A 389 2.24 3.07 10.10
N GLY A 390 2.37 3.97 9.12
CA GLY A 390 2.38 5.41 9.38
C GLY A 390 1.11 5.88 10.09
N LEU A 391 -0.04 5.41 9.62
CA LEU A 391 -1.33 5.71 10.24
C LEU A 391 -1.37 5.22 11.70
N ILE A 392 -1.03 3.97 11.95
CA ILE A 392 -1.05 3.40 13.32
C ILE A 392 -0.03 4.08 14.23
N ALA A 393 1.18 4.31 13.76
CA ALA A 393 2.22 5.02 14.52
C ALA A 393 1.78 6.46 14.86
N GLY A 394 1.20 7.16 13.89
CA GLY A 394 0.66 8.52 14.09
C GLY A 394 -0.50 8.56 15.08
N ILE A 395 -1.45 7.64 14.95
CA ILE A 395 -2.56 7.49 15.91
C ILE A 395 -2.00 7.28 17.32
N ASN A 396 -1.07 6.35 17.49
CA ASN A 396 -0.54 6.00 18.80
C ASN A 396 0.40 7.08 19.40
N ALA A 397 1.11 7.80 18.56
CA ALA A 397 1.82 9.00 18.99
C ALA A 397 0.83 10.03 19.55
N ALA A 398 -0.28 10.27 18.86
CA ALA A 398 -1.34 11.15 19.34
C ALA A 398 -2.00 10.63 20.62
N MET A 399 -2.29 9.34 20.71
CA MET A 399 -2.86 8.73 21.93
C MET A 399 -1.94 8.92 23.13
N SER A 400 -0.62 8.73 22.94
CA SER A 400 0.39 8.97 23.97
C SER A 400 0.36 10.42 24.47
N VAL A 401 0.33 11.40 23.57
CA VAL A 401 0.29 12.82 23.91
C VAL A 401 -1.03 13.21 24.60
N LEU A 402 -2.14 12.61 24.18
CA LEU A 402 -3.48 12.87 24.74
C LEU A 402 -3.78 12.03 25.99
N HIS A 403 -2.86 11.20 26.44
CA HIS A 403 -3.06 10.26 27.56
C HIS A 403 -4.27 9.36 27.39
N ARG A 404 -4.46 8.84 26.16
CA ARG A 404 -5.48 7.87 25.81
C ARG A 404 -4.83 6.50 25.54
N ASP A 405 -5.62 5.45 25.61
CA ASP A 405 -5.15 4.10 25.33
C ASP A 405 -4.71 3.96 23.88
N PRO A 406 -3.60 3.22 23.61
CA PRO A 406 -3.15 2.99 22.24
C PRO A 406 -4.13 2.14 21.45
N LEU A 407 -4.17 2.35 20.14
CA LEU A 407 -4.86 1.48 19.20
C LEU A 407 -3.97 0.27 18.88
N ILE A 408 -4.39 -0.90 19.31
CA ILE A 408 -3.74 -2.18 18.99
C ILE A 408 -4.74 -3.02 18.18
N LEU A 409 -4.40 -3.32 16.95
CA LEU A 409 -5.22 -4.16 16.08
C LEU A 409 -4.78 -5.62 16.17
N ASP A 410 -5.76 -6.51 16.38
CA ASP A 410 -5.53 -7.95 16.45
C ASP A 410 -5.39 -8.56 15.04
N ARG A 411 -4.65 -9.66 14.94
CA ARG A 411 -4.53 -10.46 13.70
C ARG A 411 -5.86 -11.00 13.20
N SER A 412 -6.81 -11.21 14.10
CA SER A 412 -8.16 -11.71 13.77
C SER A 412 -9.08 -10.63 13.20
N GLU A 413 -8.73 -9.35 13.33
CA GLU A 413 -9.60 -8.25 12.92
C GLU A 413 -9.07 -7.44 11.73
N SER A 414 -7.78 -7.54 11.41
CA SER A 414 -7.20 -6.76 10.31
C SER A 414 -5.91 -7.32 9.74
N TYR A 415 -5.67 -7.07 8.45
CA TYR A 415 -4.36 -7.26 7.81
C TYR A 415 -3.30 -6.30 8.37
N ILE A 416 -3.69 -5.10 8.77
CA ILE A 416 -2.79 -4.15 9.46
C ILE A 416 -2.30 -4.78 10.77
N GLY A 417 -3.17 -5.45 11.51
CA GLY A 417 -2.81 -6.21 12.71
C GLY A 417 -1.84 -7.36 12.41
N VAL A 418 -2.07 -8.10 11.33
CA VAL A 418 -1.14 -9.16 10.87
C VAL A 418 0.22 -8.57 10.52
N LEU A 419 0.25 -7.48 9.75
CA LEU A 419 1.47 -6.77 9.36
C LEU A 419 2.31 -6.35 10.57
N ILE A 420 1.70 -5.65 11.50
CA ILE A 420 2.40 -5.12 12.68
C ILE A 420 2.87 -6.27 13.57
N ASP A 421 2.01 -7.25 13.85
CA ASP A 421 2.38 -8.40 14.67
C ASP A 421 3.56 -9.17 14.08
N ASP A 422 3.54 -9.45 12.78
CA ASP A 422 4.66 -10.10 12.09
C ASP A 422 5.95 -9.28 12.17
N LEU A 423 5.88 -7.95 12.05
CA LEU A 423 7.07 -7.09 12.14
C LEU A 423 7.68 -7.07 13.54
N VAL A 424 6.86 -6.95 14.58
CA VAL A 424 7.36 -6.75 15.95
C VAL A 424 7.67 -8.05 16.69
N THR A 425 7.17 -9.19 16.22
CA THR A 425 7.37 -10.50 16.88
C THR A 425 8.34 -11.43 16.17
N LYS A 426 8.48 -11.29 14.84
CA LYS A 426 9.33 -12.17 14.04
C LYS A 426 10.67 -11.50 13.70
N ASP A 427 11.73 -12.31 13.58
CA ASP A 427 13.02 -11.81 13.09
C ASP A 427 13.02 -11.76 11.57
N ASN A 428 12.64 -10.62 11.01
CA ASN A 428 12.59 -10.38 9.58
C ASN A 428 13.98 -9.94 9.08
N ARG A 429 14.71 -10.88 8.48
CA ARG A 429 16.06 -10.63 7.92
C ARG A 429 16.05 -10.12 6.48
N GLU A 430 14.86 -10.02 5.90
CA GLU A 430 14.60 -9.47 4.56
C GLU A 430 13.42 -8.51 4.63
N PRO A 431 13.27 -7.59 3.67
CA PRO A 431 12.13 -6.67 3.64
C PRO A 431 10.79 -7.42 3.66
N TYR A 432 9.97 -7.12 4.66
CA TYR A 432 8.65 -7.73 4.84
C TYR A 432 7.66 -7.20 3.81
N ARG A 433 6.87 -8.09 3.20
CA ARG A 433 5.71 -7.73 2.38
C ARG A 433 4.47 -8.46 2.86
N MET A 434 3.34 -7.76 2.83
CA MET A 434 2.04 -8.36 3.11
C MET A 434 1.62 -9.26 1.96
N MET A 435 1.13 -10.45 2.32
CA MET A 435 0.50 -11.41 1.42
C MET A 435 -0.72 -12.01 2.12
N THR A 436 -1.74 -12.37 1.35
CA THR A 436 -2.96 -13.01 1.90
C THR A 436 -2.66 -14.30 2.65
N SER A 437 -1.60 -15.02 2.25
CA SER A 437 -1.16 -16.25 2.92
C SER A 437 -0.66 -16.06 4.35
N ARG A 438 -0.34 -14.83 4.75
CA ARG A 438 0.11 -14.52 6.11
C ARG A 438 -1.03 -14.42 7.12
N ALA A 439 -2.27 -14.25 6.65
CA ALA A 439 -3.46 -14.14 7.50
C ALA A 439 -4.11 -15.50 7.71
N GLU A 440 -4.48 -15.79 8.96
CA GLU A 440 -5.17 -17.01 9.36
C GLU A 440 -6.67 -16.94 9.01
N TYR A 441 -7.27 -15.75 9.05
CA TYR A 441 -8.72 -15.53 8.94
C TYR A 441 -9.12 -14.84 7.62
N ARG A 442 -8.68 -15.37 6.48
CA ARG A 442 -8.86 -14.74 5.16
C ARG A 442 -10.31 -14.45 4.78
N LEU A 443 -11.25 -15.32 5.15
CA LEU A 443 -12.67 -15.12 4.86
C LEU A 443 -13.30 -14.01 5.69
N LEU A 444 -12.75 -13.72 6.86
CA LEU A 444 -13.16 -12.60 7.69
C LEU A 444 -12.53 -11.28 7.24
N LEU A 445 -11.25 -11.34 6.83
CA LEU A 445 -10.43 -10.17 6.52
C LEU A 445 -10.46 -9.86 5.01
N ARG A 446 -11.63 -9.50 4.49
CA ARG A 446 -11.78 -9.15 3.08
C ARG A 446 -11.64 -7.64 2.87
N GLN A 447 -11.24 -7.22 1.67
CA GLN A 447 -11.20 -5.79 1.35
C GLN A 447 -12.58 -5.15 1.31
N ASP A 448 -13.62 -5.91 0.89
CA ASP A 448 -14.98 -5.44 0.74
C ASP A 448 -15.66 -5.10 2.08
N ASN A 449 -15.23 -5.71 3.18
CA ASN A 449 -15.81 -5.52 4.51
C ASN A 449 -14.91 -4.76 5.51
N ALA A 450 -13.87 -4.11 5.04
CA ALA A 450 -12.93 -3.41 5.92
C ALA A 450 -13.61 -2.32 6.75
N ASP A 451 -14.57 -1.61 6.18
CA ASP A 451 -15.38 -0.59 6.89
C ASP A 451 -16.22 -1.20 8.01
N LEU A 452 -16.86 -2.33 7.74
CA LEU A 452 -17.68 -3.04 8.73
C LEU A 452 -16.85 -3.55 9.93
N ARG A 453 -15.57 -3.85 9.71
CA ARG A 453 -14.64 -4.30 10.75
C ARG A 453 -14.01 -3.17 11.54
N LEU A 454 -13.63 -2.06 10.91
CA LEU A 454 -12.68 -1.09 11.46
C LEU A 454 -13.21 0.35 11.57
N ARG A 455 -14.22 0.75 10.78
CA ARG A 455 -14.61 2.16 10.71
C ARG A 455 -15.13 2.72 12.03
N LYS A 456 -15.80 1.90 12.84
CA LYS A 456 -16.22 2.27 14.19
C LYS A 456 -15.03 2.64 15.08
N LYS A 457 -13.92 1.90 14.99
CA LYS A 457 -12.68 2.22 15.70
C LYS A 457 -12.12 3.58 15.28
N GLY A 458 -12.11 3.86 13.98
CA GLY A 458 -11.72 5.17 13.45
C GLY A 458 -12.60 6.31 13.99
N TYR A 459 -13.89 6.07 14.12
CA TYR A 459 -14.83 7.02 14.72
C TYR A 459 -14.56 7.26 16.21
N GLU A 460 -14.36 6.20 16.98
CA GLU A 460 -14.04 6.27 18.42
C GLU A 460 -12.72 6.98 18.70
N ILE A 461 -11.75 6.85 17.82
CA ILE A 461 -10.46 7.56 17.89
C ILE A 461 -10.65 9.05 17.59
N GLY A 462 -11.51 9.40 16.67
CA GLY A 462 -11.78 10.77 16.23
C GLY A 462 -11.36 11.10 14.80
N LEU A 463 -11.00 10.09 13.98
CA LEU A 463 -10.57 10.27 12.59
C LEU A 463 -11.70 10.11 11.56
N ILE A 464 -12.81 9.51 11.95
CA ILE A 464 -14.00 9.34 11.12
C ILE A 464 -15.07 10.31 11.62
N SER A 465 -15.69 11.05 10.69
CA SER A 465 -16.73 12.02 11.01
C SER A 465 -18.05 11.34 11.43
N GLN A 466 -18.93 12.08 12.12
CA GLN A 466 -20.27 11.61 12.46
C GLN A 466 -21.05 11.20 11.20
N GLN A 467 -20.94 11.98 10.11
CA GLN A 467 -21.61 11.67 8.85
C GLN A 467 -21.14 10.35 8.24
N GLU A 468 -19.84 10.10 8.25
CA GLU A 468 -19.25 8.82 7.76
C GLU A 468 -19.68 7.63 8.63
N TYR A 469 -19.74 7.83 9.94
CA TYR A 469 -20.21 6.80 10.87
C TYR A 469 -21.71 6.51 10.70
N ASP A 470 -22.53 7.54 10.53
CA ASP A 470 -23.96 7.38 10.27
C ASP A 470 -24.21 6.61 8.96
N ALA A 471 -23.41 6.88 7.92
CA ALA A 471 -23.47 6.14 6.66
C ALA A 471 -23.09 4.65 6.84
N LEU A 472 -22.14 4.34 7.71
CA LEU A 472 -21.81 2.95 8.07
C LEU A 472 -22.98 2.24 8.74
N VAL A 473 -23.61 2.89 9.73
CA VAL A 473 -24.76 2.33 10.45
C VAL A 473 -25.92 2.06 9.49
N GLU A 474 -26.22 3.00 8.59
CA GLU A 474 -27.23 2.81 7.55
C GLU A 474 -26.91 1.62 6.64
N LYS A 475 -25.65 1.50 6.21
CA LYS A 475 -25.20 0.36 5.40
C LYS A 475 -25.39 -0.98 6.13
N GLU A 476 -25.01 -1.06 7.40
CA GLU A 476 -25.21 -2.26 8.24
C GLU A 476 -26.69 -2.63 8.33
N GLU A 477 -27.57 -1.66 8.59
CA GLU A 477 -29.02 -1.87 8.66
C GLU A 477 -29.61 -2.36 7.33
N LEU A 478 -29.17 -1.80 6.20
CA LEU A 478 -29.60 -2.24 4.88
C LEU A 478 -29.18 -3.67 4.57
N ILE A 479 -27.94 -4.05 4.94
CA ILE A 479 -27.43 -5.41 4.77
C ILE A 479 -28.26 -6.39 5.58
N ASP A 480 -28.43 -6.14 6.87
CA ASP A 480 -29.18 -7.01 7.77
C ASP A 480 -30.64 -7.17 7.34
N ARG A 481 -31.29 -6.09 6.97
CA ARG A 481 -32.68 -6.08 6.50
C ARG A 481 -32.84 -6.92 5.23
N GLU A 482 -31.93 -6.77 4.26
CA GLU A 482 -32.02 -7.52 3.01
C GLU A 482 -31.72 -9.00 3.20
N ILE A 483 -30.74 -9.37 4.02
CA ILE A 483 -30.48 -10.76 4.39
C ILE A 483 -31.71 -11.40 5.02
N GLN A 484 -32.36 -10.71 5.97
CA GLN A 484 -33.59 -11.22 6.61
C GLN A 484 -34.73 -11.35 5.60
N ARG A 485 -34.90 -10.38 4.69
CA ARG A 485 -35.90 -10.46 3.62
C ARG A 485 -35.68 -11.71 2.75
N LEU A 486 -34.46 -11.94 2.29
CA LEU A 486 -34.11 -13.10 1.43
C LEU A 486 -34.28 -14.43 2.15
N LYS A 487 -33.99 -14.50 3.45
CA LYS A 487 -34.20 -15.71 4.28
C LYS A 487 -35.67 -16.00 4.52
N ASN A 488 -36.54 -14.97 4.49
CA ASN A 488 -37.98 -15.10 4.75
C ASN A 488 -38.84 -15.12 3.48
N THR A 489 -38.27 -14.91 2.31
CA THR A 489 -38.99 -14.95 1.03
C THR A 489 -38.78 -16.29 0.33
N SER A 490 -39.84 -17.07 0.21
CA SER A 490 -39.81 -18.39 -0.43
C SER A 490 -40.45 -18.34 -1.81
N VAL A 491 -39.91 -19.15 -2.73
CA VAL A 491 -40.47 -19.42 -4.05
C VAL A 491 -40.88 -20.89 -4.15
N GLY A 492 -42.05 -21.13 -4.74
CA GLY A 492 -42.56 -22.49 -4.96
C GLY A 492 -41.95 -23.16 -6.20
N ALA A 493 -42.05 -24.49 -6.23
CA ALA A 493 -41.59 -25.30 -7.38
C ALA A 493 -42.62 -25.27 -8.55
N ASN A 494 -43.07 -24.08 -8.98
CA ASN A 494 -43.99 -23.88 -10.10
C ASN A 494 -43.25 -23.84 -11.46
N LYS A 495 -43.99 -23.80 -12.53
CA LYS A 495 -43.42 -23.83 -13.89
C LYS A 495 -42.51 -22.66 -14.21
N GLU A 496 -42.86 -21.46 -13.72
CA GLU A 496 -42.07 -20.23 -13.91
C GLU A 496 -40.70 -20.38 -13.27
N ILE A 497 -40.66 -20.80 -12.00
CA ILE A 497 -39.42 -20.96 -11.23
C ILE A 497 -38.56 -22.09 -11.81
N GLN A 498 -39.17 -23.24 -12.19
CA GLN A 498 -38.42 -24.35 -12.80
C GLN A 498 -37.77 -23.95 -14.12
N HIS A 499 -38.50 -23.21 -14.95
CA HIS A 499 -37.99 -22.71 -16.22
C HIS A 499 -36.82 -21.72 -15.99
N PHE A 500 -36.96 -20.81 -15.05
CA PHE A 500 -35.88 -19.90 -14.68
C PHE A 500 -34.62 -20.64 -14.22
N LEU A 501 -34.77 -21.69 -13.39
CA LEU A 501 -33.65 -22.48 -12.90
C LEU A 501 -32.96 -23.25 -14.03
N GLU A 502 -33.74 -23.87 -14.94
CA GLU A 502 -33.19 -24.56 -16.09
C GLU A 502 -32.42 -23.64 -17.03
N GLU A 503 -32.97 -22.46 -17.35
CA GLU A 503 -32.28 -21.43 -18.14
C GLU A 503 -31.01 -20.91 -17.50
N SER A 504 -30.97 -20.87 -16.15
CA SER A 504 -29.80 -20.46 -15.38
C SER A 504 -28.76 -21.59 -15.17
N GLY A 505 -29.00 -22.77 -15.73
CA GLY A 505 -28.13 -23.93 -15.56
C GLY A 505 -28.14 -24.50 -14.14
N SER A 506 -29.20 -24.23 -13.37
CA SER A 506 -29.34 -24.67 -11.98
C SER A 506 -30.33 -25.85 -11.88
N SER A 507 -30.17 -26.65 -10.84
CA SER A 507 -31.07 -27.79 -10.57
C SER A 507 -32.46 -27.30 -10.20
N ILE A 508 -33.48 -28.02 -10.69
CA ILE A 508 -34.90 -27.76 -10.38
C ILE A 508 -35.18 -27.98 -8.89
N LEU A 509 -36.22 -27.34 -8.38
CA LEU A 509 -36.68 -27.50 -7.02
C LEU A 509 -37.60 -28.70 -6.86
N LYS A 510 -37.44 -29.45 -5.78
CA LYS A 510 -38.37 -30.51 -5.36
C LYS A 510 -39.46 -29.98 -4.43
N THR A 511 -39.11 -28.98 -3.63
CA THR A 511 -39.97 -28.29 -2.67
C THR A 511 -39.70 -26.79 -2.75
N ALA A 512 -40.51 -25.97 -2.08
CA ALA A 512 -40.26 -24.53 -1.95
C ALA A 512 -38.88 -24.27 -1.33
N ALA A 513 -38.22 -23.23 -1.79
CA ALA A 513 -36.91 -22.77 -1.27
C ALA A 513 -36.94 -21.26 -1.03
N THR A 514 -36.17 -20.79 -0.08
CA THR A 514 -35.97 -19.37 0.15
C THR A 514 -35.04 -18.77 -0.91
N LEU A 515 -35.14 -17.48 -1.14
CA LEU A 515 -34.21 -16.78 -2.03
C LEU A 515 -32.77 -16.87 -1.51
N ALA A 516 -32.56 -16.86 -0.19
CA ALA A 516 -31.26 -17.07 0.42
C ALA A 516 -30.68 -18.46 0.09
N GLU A 517 -31.47 -19.52 0.16
CA GLU A 517 -31.05 -20.87 -0.24
C GLU A 517 -30.64 -20.95 -1.72
N LEU A 518 -31.33 -20.22 -2.59
CA LEU A 518 -30.99 -20.14 -4.02
C LEU A 518 -29.67 -19.37 -4.24
N ILE A 519 -29.43 -18.30 -3.52
CA ILE A 519 -28.16 -17.53 -3.59
C ILE A 519 -26.96 -18.40 -3.18
N CYS A 520 -27.13 -19.36 -2.29
CA CYS A 520 -26.06 -20.30 -1.92
C CYS A 520 -25.57 -21.19 -3.06
N ARG A 521 -26.33 -21.31 -4.15
CA ARG A 521 -25.92 -22.10 -5.32
C ARG A 521 -24.83 -21.38 -6.12
N PRO A 522 -23.77 -22.07 -6.55
CA PRO A 522 -22.64 -21.42 -7.26
C PRO A 522 -23.04 -20.65 -8.52
N GLU A 523 -24.03 -21.18 -9.26
CA GLU A 523 -24.50 -20.60 -10.52
C GLU A 523 -25.50 -19.45 -10.36
N LEU A 524 -26.00 -19.24 -9.14
CA LEU A 524 -26.97 -18.18 -8.84
C LEU A 524 -26.36 -17.12 -7.92
N GLY A 525 -26.51 -15.86 -8.29
CA GLY A 525 -26.15 -14.73 -7.46
C GLY A 525 -27.37 -13.85 -7.19
N TYR A 526 -27.19 -12.83 -6.39
CA TYR A 526 -28.27 -11.88 -6.09
C TYR A 526 -28.86 -11.27 -7.37
N ALA A 527 -28.03 -10.80 -8.29
CA ALA A 527 -28.48 -10.19 -9.55
C ALA A 527 -29.25 -11.17 -10.42
N ALA A 528 -28.83 -12.43 -10.47
CA ALA A 528 -29.47 -13.47 -11.28
C ALA A 528 -30.91 -13.77 -10.85
N LEU A 529 -31.26 -13.56 -9.58
CA LEU A 529 -32.59 -13.81 -9.02
C LEU A 529 -33.61 -12.70 -9.32
N ALA A 530 -33.22 -11.60 -9.95
CA ALA A 530 -34.11 -10.48 -10.24
C ALA A 530 -35.43 -10.89 -10.94
N PRO A 531 -35.45 -11.80 -11.92
CA PRO A 531 -36.68 -12.21 -12.58
C PRO A 531 -37.73 -12.88 -11.68
N ILE A 532 -37.29 -13.52 -10.60
CA ILE A 532 -38.17 -14.24 -9.67
C ILE A 532 -38.35 -13.56 -8.32
N ASP A 533 -37.59 -12.50 -8.04
CA ASP A 533 -37.65 -11.72 -6.82
C ASP A 533 -38.51 -10.46 -7.02
N LYS A 534 -39.82 -10.60 -6.88
CA LYS A 534 -40.81 -9.55 -7.19
C LYS A 534 -40.87 -8.44 -6.13
N GLU A 535 -40.32 -8.68 -4.95
CA GLU A 535 -40.32 -7.73 -3.82
C GLU A 535 -39.02 -6.96 -3.69
N ARG A 536 -38.13 -7.10 -4.66
CA ARG A 536 -36.82 -6.47 -4.65
C ARG A 536 -36.91 -4.95 -4.79
N HIS A 537 -36.19 -4.24 -3.94
CA HIS A 537 -35.97 -2.81 -4.05
C HIS A 537 -34.52 -2.51 -4.48
N PRO A 538 -34.26 -1.40 -5.18
CA PRO A 538 -32.91 -0.98 -5.49
C PRO A 538 -32.08 -0.76 -4.24
N LEU A 539 -30.87 -1.31 -4.21
CA LEU A 539 -29.88 -1.16 -3.13
C LEU A 539 -28.53 -0.71 -3.69
N PRO A 540 -27.72 0.01 -2.91
CA PRO A 540 -26.35 0.31 -3.31
C PRO A 540 -25.57 -0.98 -3.62
N SER A 541 -24.69 -0.93 -4.63
CA SER A 541 -23.92 -2.10 -5.06
C SER A 541 -23.04 -2.70 -3.95
N ALA A 542 -22.50 -1.85 -3.08
CA ALA A 542 -21.71 -2.30 -1.93
C ALA A 542 -22.56 -3.09 -0.90
N VAL A 543 -23.82 -2.74 -0.72
CA VAL A 543 -24.78 -3.48 0.13
C VAL A 543 -25.08 -4.85 -0.50
N VAL A 544 -25.38 -4.86 -1.79
CA VAL A 544 -25.67 -6.09 -2.55
C VAL A 544 -24.50 -7.07 -2.49
N GLU A 545 -23.29 -6.57 -2.67
CA GLU A 545 -22.06 -7.39 -2.57
C GLU A 545 -21.94 -8.07 -1.20
N GLN A 546 -22.14 -7.32 -0.12
CA GLN A 546 -22.08 -7.87 1.25
C GLN A 546 -23.18 -8.89 1.51
N VAL A 547 -24.41 -8.62 1.07
CA VAL A 547 -25.55 -9.54 1.22
C VAL A 547 -25.24 -10.87 0.54
N GLU A 548 -24.75 -10.83 -0.68
CA GLU A 548 -24.41 -12.06 -1.44
C GLU A 548 -23.28 -12.84 -0.79
N ILE A 549 -22.20 -12.17 -0.38
CA ILE A 549 -21.05 -12.81 0.26
C ILE A 549 -21.44 -13.42 1.59
N GLU A 550 -22.15 -12.68 2.44
CA GLU A 550 -22.55 -13.17 3.75
C GLU A 550 -23.47 -14.39 3.66
N ILE A 551 -24.44 -14.39 2.75
CA ILE A 551 -25.32 -15.55 2.53
C ILE A 551 -24.54 -16.75 1.99
N LYS A 552 -23.71 -16.56 0.94
CA LYS A 552 -22.97 -17.66 0.31
C LYS A 552 -21.95 -18.32 1.24
N TYR A 553 -21.32 -17.55 2.12
CA TYR A 553 -20.22 -18.01 2.96
C TYR A 553 -20.59 -18.15 4.44
N GLU A 554 -21.86 -18.01 4.81
CA GLU A 554 -22.33 -18.11 6.20
C GLU A 554 -21.81 -19.40 6.88
N GLY A 555 -21.86 -20.53 6.20
CA GLY A 555 -21.39 -21.82 6.73
C GLY A 555 -19.87 -21.96 6.89
N TYR A 556 -19.09 -21.01 6.38
CA TYR A 556 -17.62 -21.00 6.49
C TYR A 556 -17.10 -19.92 7.45
N ILE A 557 -17.97 -19.00 7.86
CA ILE A 557 -17.63 -17.86 8.71
C ILE A 557 -17.94 -18.13 10.18
N ILE A 558 -18.82 -19.09 10.48
CA ILE A 558 -19.23 -19.47 11.84
C ILE A 558 -18.18 -20.36 12.52
#